data_babf8c92037e3bd510580dda3a511069
#
_entry.id   babf8c92037e3bd510580dda3a511069
#
_cell.length_a   1.000
_cell.length_b   1.000
_cell.length_c   1.000
_cell.angle_alpha   90.00
_cell.angle_beta   90.00
_cell.angle_gamma   90.00
#
_symmetry.space_group_name_H-M   'P 1'
#
loop_
_entity.id
_entity.type
_entity.pdbx_description
1 polymer ?
#
loop_
_entity_poly.entity_id
_entity_poly.type
_entity_poly.pdbx_seq_one_letter_code
_entity_poly.pdbx_strand_id
1 'polypeptide(L)'
;MHRPGLSMQQLWLSLLFLMLIQPSLVYEVGFQLSYAAVFGILWVMPKSQSLNRSKWVVIQKGLDLLVLGCVAQLSTLPLSLYYFHQFPALFWISNLAIVPSLGLILGGCLIGLAISPWEFIAAYYGRIIDQMLHAMNTLIAYVAKQESFLFTNIPFDA
;
A
#
# COMPACT_ATOMS: atom_id res chain seq x y z
N MET A 1 20.83 2.14 -12.65
CA MET A 1 21.64 1.79 -11.46
C MET A 1 21.02 2.45 -10.24
N HIS A 2 20.09 1.77 -9.56
CA HIS A 2 19.55 2.23 -8.28
C HIS A 2 20.60 2.01 -7.19
N ARG A 3 21.12 3.09 -6.64
CA ARG A 3 22.02 3.04 -5.47
C ARG A 3 21.14 3.06 -4.20
N PRO A 4 21.00 1.96 -3.48
CA PRO A 4 20.10 1.90 -2.31
C PRO A 4 20.49 2.89 -1.20
N GLY A 5 21.73 3.30 -1.15
CA GLY A 5 22.22 4.31 -0.19
C GLY A 5 21.63 5.71 -0.42
N LEU A 6 21.33 6.10 -1.67
CA LEU A 6 20.74 7.41 -1.96
C LEU A 6 19.29 7.49 -1.46
N SER A 7 18.52 6.42 -1.59
CA SER A 7 17.12 6.39 -1.14
C SER A 7 17.02 6.50 0.39
N MET A 8 17.93 5.85 1.13
CA MET A 8 18.00 5.95 2.58
C MET A 8 18.41 7.35 3.04
N GLN A 9 19.38 7.97 2.34
CA GLN A 9 19.79 9.35 2.62
C GLN A 9 18.65 10.34 2.38
N GLN A 10 17.86 10.15 1.31
CA GLN A 10 16.69 10.96 1.02
C GLN A 10 15.62 10.84 2.11
N LEU A 11 15.41 9.65 2.65
CA LEU A 11 14.49 9.44 3.77
C LEU A 11 14.92 10.25 5.00
N TRP A 12 16.19 10.17 5.39
CA TRP A 12 16.72 10.92 6.53
C TRP A 12 16.69 12.44 6.31
N LEU A 13 17.01 12.90 5.10
CA LEU A 13 16.95 14.32 4.75
C LEU A 13 15.50 14.83 4.79
N SER A 14 14.54 14.07 4.27
CA SER A 14 13.12 14.46 4.33
C SER A 14 12.60 14.51 5.76
N LEU A 15 13.00 13.55 6.60
CA LEU A 15 12.65 13.52 8.02
C LEU A 15 13.20 14.78 8.73
N LEU A 16 14.48 15.06 8.54
CA LEU A 16 15.13 16.24 9.15
C LEU A 16 14.47 17.55 8.69
N PHE A 17 14.18 17.67 7.39
CA PHE A 17 13.53 18.85 6.84
C PHE A 17 12.14 19.06 7.41
N LEU A 18 11.33 18.01 7.51
CA LEU A 18 10.00 18.10 8.10
C LEU A 18 10.03 18.42 9.60
N MET A 19 10.98 17.84 10.34
CA MET A 19 11.18 18.17 11.76
C MET A 19 11.59 19.64 11.99
N LEU A 20 12.32 20.25 11.06
CA LEU A 20 12.70 21.65 11.14
C LEU A 20 11.53 22.60 10.86
N ILE A 21 10.64 22.21 9.95
CA ILE A 21 9.47 23.04 9.58
C ILE A 21 8.34 22.87 10.61
N GLN A 22 8.04 21.64 10.98
CA GLN A 22 6.92 21.32 11.86
C GLN A 22 7.25 20.14 12.78
N PRO A 23 7.89 20.39 13.93
CA PRO A 23 8.32 19.34 14.84
C PRO A 23 7.15 18.53 15.44
N SER A 24 5.93 19.07 15.46
CA SER A 24 4.74 18.36 15.94
C SER A 24 4.35 17.15 15.11
N LEU A 25 4.75 17.09 13.83
CA LEU A 25 4.45 15.94 12.94
C LEU A 25 4.99 14.61 13.49
N VAL A 26 6.08 14.64 14.26
CA VAL A 26 6.67 13.42 14.84
C VAL A 26 5.71 12.70 15.79
N TYR A 27 4.80 13.43 16.42
CA TYR A 27 3.79 12.87 17.32
C TYR A 27 2.53 12.37 16.60
N GLU A 28 2.42 12.65 15.30
CA GLU A 28 1.30 12.16 14.50
C GLU A 28 1.50 10.68 14.14
N VAL A 29 0.51 9.85 14.50
CA VAL A 29 0.54 8.40 14.25
C VAL A 29 0.72 8.08 12.76
N GLY A 30 0.03 8.82 11.89
CA GLY A 30 0.14 8.66 10.43
C GLY A 30 1.55 8.91 9.91
N PHE A 31 2.23 9.93 10.45
CA PHE A 31 3.62 10.23 10.12
C PHE A 31 4.55 9.09 10.53
N GLN A 32 4.44 8.63 11.78
CA GLN A 32 5.26 7.54 12.30
C GLN A 32 5.07 6.25 11.50
N LEU A 33 3.82 5.87 11.19
CA LEU A 33 3.50 4.69 10.38
C LEU A 33 4.08 4.79 8.97
N SER A 34 3.95 5.96 8.33
CA SER A 34 4.47 6.18 6.98
C SER A 34 5.98 6.06 6.92
N TYR A 35 6.69 6.68 7.85
CA TYR A 35 8.16 6.60 7.91
C TYR A 35 8.63 5.19 8.27
N ALA A 36 7.97 4.49 9.19
CA ALA A 36 8.27 3.10 9.53
C ALA A 36 8.10 2.18 8.32
N ALA A 37 7.02 2.33 7.56
CA ALA A 37 6.78 1.56 6.34
C ALA A 37 7.87 1.79 5.29
N VAL A 38 8.17 3.06 4.97
CA VAL A 38 9.18 3.42 3.96
C VAL A 38 10.57 2.96 4.40
N PHE A 39 10.91 3.12 5.67
CA PHE A 39 12.18 2.64 6.21
C PHE A 39 12.33 1.12 6.02
N GLY A 40 11.31 0.34 6.40
CA GLY A 40 11.31 -1.11 6.22
C GLY A 40 11.45 -1.52 4.76
N ILE A 41 10.70 -0.88 3.86
CA ILE A 41 10.79 -1.12 2.42
C ILE A 41 12.21 -0.85 1.90
N LEU A 42 12.79 0.30 2.21
CA LEU A 42 14.13 0.67 1.74
C LEU A 42 15.22 -0.25 2.31
N TRP A 43 15.01 -0.82 3.49
CA TRP A 43 15.96 -1.73 4.12
C TRP A 43 15.91 -3.15 3.54
N VAL A 44 14.71 -3.65 3.22
CA VAL A 44 14.49 -5.04 2.81
C VAL A 44 14.50 -5.21 1.28
N MET A 45 13.90 -4.27 0.53
CA MET A 45 13.76 -4.39 -0.93
C MET A 45 15.06 -4.64 -1.71
N PRO A 46 16.20 -3.97 -1.41
CA PRO A 46 17.44 -4.24 -2.13
C PRO A 46 17.92 -5.68 -1.99
N LYS A 47 17.65 -6.29 -0.83
CA LYS A 47 18.01 -7.68 -0.55
C LYS A 47 17.07 -8.66 -1.23
N SER A 48 15.76 -8.37 -1.24
CA SER A 48 14.74 -9.20 -1.86
C SER A 48 14.91 -9.30 -3.39
N GLN A 49 15.19 -8.19 -4.06
CA GLN A 49 15.38 -8.16 -5.52
C GLN A 49 16.60 -8.98 -5.98
N SER A 50 17.60 -9.16 -5.13
CA SER A 50 18.76 -10.00 -5.46
C SER A 50 18.46 -11.50 -5.41
N LEU A 51 17.45 -11.89 -4.63
CA LEU A 51 17.09 -13.30 -4.39
C LEU A 51 16.06 -13.82 -5.41
N ASN A 52 15.21 -12.95 -5.95
CA ASN A 52 14.03 -13.34 -6.70
C ASN A 52 14.19 -13.04 -8.20
N ARG A 53 14.93 -13.90 -8.93
CA ARG A 53 15.05 -13.86 -10.38
C ARG A 53 14.13 -14.90 -11.03
N SER A 54 12.83 -14.62 -11.11
CA SER A 54 11.92 -15.41 -11.92
C SER A 54 12.06 -15.01 -13.40
N LYS A 55 11.97 -16.03 -14.30
CA LYS A 55 11.97 -15.81 -15.75
C LYS A 55 10.68 -15.13 -16.25
N TRP A 56 9.63 -15.11 -15.46
CA TRP A 56 8.33 -14.54 -15.79
C TRP A 56 8.14 -13.18 -15.12
N VAL A 57 8.22 -12.12 -15.92
CA VAL A 57 8.15 -10.72 -15.44
C VAL A 57 6.87 -10.44 -14.65
N VAL A 58 5.73 -11.03 -15.05
CA VAL A 58 4.43 -10.82 -14.36
C VAL A 58 4.44 -11.46 -12.96
N ILE A 59 4.94 -12.68 -12.86
CA ILE A 59 5.06 -13.40 -11.58
C ILE A 59 6.02 -12.66 -10.66
N GLN A 60 7.14 -12.18 -11.20
CA GLN A 60 8.12 -11.43 -10.43
C GLN A 60 7.53 -10.14 -9.88
N LYS A 61 6.81 -9.36 -10.69
CA LYS A 61 6.11 -8.14 -10.21
C LYS A 61 5.07 -8.45 -9.13
N GLY A 62 4.33 -9.53 -9.27
CA GLY A 62 3.37 -9.98 -8.24
C GLY A 62 4.06 -10.33 -6.92
N LEU A 63 5.16 -11.08 -6.98
CA LEU A 63 5.96 -11.43 -5.81
C LEU A 63 6.59 -10.19 -5.16
N ASP A 64 7.11 -9.25 -5.95
CA ASP A 64 7.67 -8.00 -5.45
C ASP A 64 6.61 -7.16 -4.71
N LEU A 65 5.37 -7.09 -5.23
CA LEU A 65 4.25 -6.43 -4.56
C LEU A 65 3.87 -7.12 -3.24
N LEU A 66 3.85 -8.45 -3.21
CA LEU A 66 3.60 -9.22 -1.99
C LEU A 66 4.68 -8.95 -0.94
N VAL A 67 5.94 -9.05 -1.32
CA VAL A 67 7.07 -8.77 -0.41
C VAL A 67 7.01 -7.34 0.11
N LEU A 68 6.72 -6.38 -0.76
CA LEU A 68 6.59 -4.97 -0.39
C LEU A 68 5.46 -4.76 0.62
N GLY A 69 4.29 -5.35 0.39
CA GLY A 69 3.16 -5.30 1.33
C GLY A 69 3.49 -5.95 2.68
N CYS A 70 4.16 -7.12 2.66
CA CYS A 70 4.60 -7.82 3.87
C CYS A 70 5.57 -6.98 4.69
N VAL A 71 6.57 -6.41 4.04
CA VAL A 71 7.60 -5.60 4.70
C VAL A 71 6.99 -4.34 5.30
N ALA A 72 6.14 -3.63 4.54
CA ALA A 72 5.44 -2.46 5.04
C ALA A 72 4.61 -2.81 6.29
N GLN A 73 3.82 -3.89 6.22
CA GLN A 73 2.99 -4.33 7.34
C GLN A 73 3.81 -4.73 8.57
N LEU A 74 4.87 -5.52 8.39
CA LEU A 74 5.74 -5.92 9.49
C LEU A 74 6.44 -4.72 10.14
N SER A 75 6.83 -3.73 9.34
CA SER A 75 7.49 -2.53 9.83
C SER A 75 6.56 -1.60 10.61
N THR A 76 5.28 -1.54 10.22
CA THR A 76 4.27 -0.74 10.91
C THR A 76 3.57 -1.49 12.05
N LEU A 77 3.68 -2.81 12.08
CA LEU A 77 2.99 -3.67 13.05
C LEU A 77 3.19 -3.27 14.51
N PRO A 78 4.42 -3.03 15.01
CA PRO A 78 4.61 -2.65 16.41
C PRO A 78 3.90 -1.33 16.76
N LEU A 79 3.93 -0.35 15.84
CA LEU A 79 3.23 0.93 16.02
C LEU A 79 1.72 0.76 15.93
N SER A 80 1.23 -0.04 14.98
CA SER A 80 -0.20 -0.32 14.83
C SER A 80 -0.76 -1.03 16.05
N LEU A 81 -0.06 -2.00 16.61
CA LEU A 81 -0.47 -2.68 17.84
C LEU A 81 -0.48 -1.74 19.03
N TYR A 82 0.53 -0.87 19.14
CA TYR A 82 0.63 0.09 20.23
C TYR A 82 -0.51 1.13 20.23
N TYR A 83 -0.82 1.70 19.03
CA TYR A 83 -1.83 2.77 18.92
C TYR A 83 -3.26 2.25 18.77
N PHE A 84 -3.47 1.17 18.03
CA PHE A 84 -4.81 0.72 17.65
C PHE A 84 -5.24 -0.56 18.36
N HIS A 85 -4.34 -1.30 18.99
CA HIS A 85 -4.61 -2.60 19.64
C HIS A 85 -5.31 -3.61 18.72
N GLN A 86 -5.11 -3.49 17.39
CA GLN A 86 -5.76 -4.29 16.37
C GLN A 86 -4.74 -4.78 15.34
N PHE A 87 -4.92 -6.03 14.90
CA PHE A 87 -4.12 -6.61 13.82
C PHE A 87 -5.04 -7.11 12.70
N PRO A 88 -5.06 -6.43 11.52
CA PRO A 88 -5.87 -6.87 10.38
C PRO A 88 -5.18 -8.06 9.68
N ALA A 89 -5.52 -9.29 10.08
CA ALA A 89 -4.91 -10.50 9.50
C ALA A 89 -5.20 -10.67 8.00
N LEU A 90 -6.33 -10.14 7.51
CA LEU A 90 -6.75 -10.21 6.11
C LEU A 90 -6.13 -9.13 5.20
N PHE A 91 -5.32 -8.25 5.76
CA PHE A 91 -4.64 -7.16 5.03
C PHE A 91 -3.86 -7.66 3.79
N TRP A 92 -3.27 -8.84 3.86
CA TRP A 92 -2.48 -9.42 2.77
C TRP A 92 -3.33 -9.76 1.55
N ILE A 93 -4.50 -10.36 1.78
CA ILE A 93 -5.45 -10.72 0.73
C ILE A 93 -6.02 -9.44 0.12
N SER A 94 -6.39 -8.49 0.96
CA SER A 94 -6.90 -7.19 0.53
C SER A 94 -5.90 -6.43 -0.33
N ASN A 95 -4.65 -6.31 0.11
CA ASN A 95 -3.63 -5.59 -0.65
C ASN A 95 -3.28 -6.27 -1.97
N LEU A 96 -3.22 -7.60 -2.01
CA LEU A 96 -2.94 -8.33 -3.25
C LEU A 96 -4.02 -8.11 -4.30
N ALA A 97 -5.28 -7.97 -3.90
CA ALA A 97 -6.40 -7.75 -4.79
C ALA A 97 -6.66 -6.26 -5.06
N ILE A 98 -6.62 -5.41 -4.03
CA ILE A 98 -7.01 -4.00 -4.12
C ILE A 98 -5.94 -3.17 -4.83
N VAL A 99 -4.65 -3.35 -4.51
CA VAL A 99 -3.58 -2.51 -5.07
C VAL A 99 -3.50 -2.60 -6.60
N PRO A 100 -3.48 -3.80 -7.24
CA PRO A 100 -3.50 -3.87 -8.69
C PRO A 100 -4.83 -3.38 -9.29
N SER A 101 -5.97 -3.64 -8.64
CA SER A 101 -7.28 -3.16 -9.10
C SER A 101 -7.37 -1.64 -9.08
N LEU A 102 -6.86 -1.00 -8.02
CA LEU A 102 -6.81 0.46 -7.91
C LEU A 102 -5.95 1.07 -9.03
N GLY A 103 -4.79 0.47 -9.32
CA GLY A 103 -3.92 0.91 -10.42
C GLY A 103 -4.63 0.85 -11.79
N LEU A 104 -5.37 -0.24 -12.05
CA LEU A 104 -6.16 -0.39 -13.28
C LEU A 104 -7.30 0.62 -13.35
N ILE A 105 -8.03 0.85 -12.26
CA ILE A 105 -9.13 1.81 -12.19
C ILE A 105 -8.62 3.23 -12.40
N LEU A 106 -7.53 3.63 -11.71
CA LEU A 106 -6.93 4.96 -11.87
C LEU A 106 -6.42 5.18 -13.29
N GLY A 107 -5.71 4.20 -13.86
CA GLY A 107 -5.27 4.25 -15.25
C GLY A 107 -6.47 4.34 -16.21
N GLY A 108 -7.51 3.56 -15.95
CA GLY A 108 -8.77 3.62 -16.69
C GLY A 108 -9.44 4.99 -16.59
N CYS A 109 -9.54 5.59 -15.42
CA CYS A 109 -10.10 6.93 -15.24
C CYS A 109 -9.33 7.99 -16.04
N LEU A 110 -8.00 7.93 -16.07
CA LEU A 110 -7.18 8.84 -16.87
C LEU A 110 -7.44 8.69 -18.37
N ILE A 111 -7.56 7.45 -18.85
CA ILE A 111 -7.95 7.17 -20.24
C ILE A 111 -9.37 7.66 -20.52
N GLY A 112 -10.31 7.43 -19.59
CA GLY A 112 -11.68 7.92 -19.68
C GLY A 112 -11.76 9.45 -19.81
N LEU A 113 -10.94 10.18 -19.06
CA LEU A 113 -10.83 11.63 -19.18
C LEU A 113 -10.33 12.06 -20.57
N ALA A 114 -9.36 11.34 -21.15
CA ALA A 114 -8.87 11.63 -22.49
C ALA A 114 -9.90 11.36 -23.59
N ILE A 115 -10.83 10.41 -23.38
CA ILE A 115 -11.89 10.03 -24.32
C ILE A 115 -13.17 10.86 -24.10
N SER A 116 -13.24 11.64 -23.02
CA SER A 116 -14.44 12.40 -22.64
C SER A 116 -15.06 13.29 -23.74
N PRO A 117 -14.30 13.83 -24.74
CA PRO A 117 -14.87 14.59 -25.83
C PRO A 117 -15.84 13.76 -26.74
N TRP A 118 -15.75 12.43 -26.70
CA TRP A 118 -16.57 11.52 -27.50
C TRP A 118 -17.65 10.88 -26.63
N GLU A 119 -18.79 11.55 -26.47
CA GLU A 119 -19.86 11.19 -25.54
C GLU A 119 -20.29 9.72 -25.61
N PHE A 120 -20.42 9.15 -26.83
CA PHE A 120 -20.88 7.76 -26.99
C PHE A 120 -19.85 6.75 -26.46
N ILE A 121 -18.57 6.97 -26.74
CA ILE A 121 -17.47 6.10 -26.29
C ILE A 121 -17.25 6.27 -24.79
N ALA A 122 -17.32 7.52 -24.32
CA ALA A 122 -17.17 7.84 -22.90
C ALA A 122 -18.26 7.20 -22.04
N ALA A 123 -19.51 7.17 -22.50
CA ALA A 123 -20.62 6.53 -21.79
C ALA A 123 -20.43 5.02 -21.66
N TYR A 124 -19.99 4.34 -22.73
CA TYR A 124 -19.73 2.90 -22.68
C TYR A 124 -18.53 2.58 -21.78
N TYR A 125 -17.47 3.36 -21.91
CA TYR A 125 -16.26 3.20 -21.10
C TYR A 125 -16.51 3.47 -19.61
N GLY A 126 -17.32 4.49 -19.29
CA GLY A 126 -17.74 4.80 -17.94
C GLY A 126 -18.45 3.63 -17.23
N ARG A 127 -19.29 2.89 -17.96
CA ARG A 127 -19.95 1.70 -17.41
C ARG A 127 -18.96 0.59 -17.04
N ILE A 128 -17.88 0.42 -17.82
CA ILE A 128 -16.86 -0.58 -17.52
C ILE A 128 -16.11 -0.20 -16.22
N ILE A 129 -15.73 1.07 -16.08
CA ILE A 129 -15.07 1.56 -14.86
C ILE A 129 -16.00 1.44 -13.65
N ASP A 130 -17.29 1.75 -13.80
CA ASP A 130 -18.29 1.62 -12.73
C ASP A 130 -18.43 0.16 -12.28
N GLN A 131 -18.47 -0.79 -13.20
CA GLN A 131 -18.49 -2.22 -12.88
C GLN A 131 -17.23 -2.67 -12.15
N MET A 132 -16.05 -2.17 -12.56
CA MET A 132 -14.79 -2.48 -11.87
C MET A 132 -14.78 -1.90 -10.44
N LEU A 133 -15.26 -0.68 -10.25
CA LEU A 133 -15.43 -0.07 -8.93
C LEU A 133 -16.41 -0.85 -8.05
N HIS A 134 -17.52 -1.29 -8.63
CA HIS A 134 -18.52 -2.10 -7.92
C HIS A 134 -17.94 -3.45 -7.50
N ALA A 135 -17.21 -4.12 -8.37
CA ALA A 135 -16.55 -5.38 -8.06
C ALA A 135 -15.50 -5.20 -6.93
N MET A 136 -14.69 -4.14 -7.00
CA MET A 136 -13.71 -3.81 -5.97
C MET A 136 -14.39 -3.52 -4.62
N ASN A 137 -15.45 -2.70 -4.61
CA ASN A 137 -16.17 -2.38 -3.38
C ASN A 137 -16.87 -3.61 -2.78
N THR A 138 -17.38 -4.51 -3.61
CA THR A 138 -17.97 -5.79 -3.17
C THR A 138 -16.92 -6.67 -2.51
N LEU A 139 -15.72 -6.73 -3.09
CA LEU A 139 -14.60 -7.49 -2.54
C LEU A 139 -14.14 -6.90 -1.19
N ILE A 140 -14.03 -5.57 -1.09
CA ILE A 140 -13.71 -4.88 0.17
C ILE A 140 -14.78 -5.17 1.22
N ALA A 141 -16.06 -5.07 0.87
CA ALA A 141 -17.17 -5.35 1.78
C ALA A 141 -17.20 -6.83 2.23
N TYR A 142 -16.84 -7.75 1.34
CA TYR A 142 -16.72 -9.17 1.69
C TYR A 142 -15.59 -9.41 2.68
N VAL A 143 -14.42 -8.81 2.43
CA VAL A 143 -13.27 -8.91 3.35
C VAL A 143 -13.59 -8.26 4.70
N ALA A 144 -14.24 -7.09 4.68
CA ALA A 144 -14.67 -6.39 5.90
C ALA A 144 -15.68 -7.21 6.75
N LYS A 145 -16.56 -7.99 6.11
CA LYS A 145 -17.47 -8.90 6.83
C LYS A 145 -16.75 -10.08 7.50
N GLN A 146 -15.55 -10.41 7.06
CA GLN A 146 -14.70 -11.44 7.69
C GLN A 146 -13.91 -10.87 8.88
N GLU A 147 -14.36 -9.77 9.46
CA GLU A 147 -13.72 -9.11 10.62
C GLU A 147 -13.62 -9.98 11.89
N SER A 148 -14.25 -11.16 11.92
CA SER A 148 -14.02 -12.17 12.96
C SER A 148 -12.54 -12.60 13.09
N PHE A 149 -11.71 -12.28 12.11
CA PHE A 149 -10.24 -12.44 12.13
C PHE A 149 -9.48 -11.15 12.53
N LEU A 150 -10.17 -10.07 12.87
CA LEU A 150 -9.58 -8.95 13.58
C LEU A 150 -9.36 -9.38 15.03
N PHE A 151 -8.11 -9.60 15.40
CA PHE A 151 -7.74 -9.73 16.81
C PHE A 151 -7.89 -8.35 17.45
N THR A 152 -9.12 -8.07 17.95
CA THR A 152 -9.42 -6.90 18.78
C THR A 152 -9.15 -7.25 20.23
N ASN A 153 -8.70 -6.28 21.03
CA ASN A 153 -8.36 -6.46 22.45
C ASN A 153 -7.15 -7.39 22.70
N ILE A 154 -6.02 -7.08 22.09
CA ILE A 154 -4.75 -7.65 22.53
C ILE A 154 -4.35 -6.85 23.79
N PRO A 155 -4.46 -7.42 25.01
CA PRO A 155 -4.06 -6.71 26.22
C PRO A 155 -2.52 -6.61 26.20
N PHE A 156 -2.00 -5.41 25.97
CA PHE A 156 -0.64 -5.08 26.34
C PHE A 156 -0.70 -4.47 27.73
N ASP A 157 -0.66 -5.32 28.77
CA ASP A 157 -0.31 -4.85 30.11
C ASP A 157 1.18 -4.52 30.11
N ALA A 158 1.49 -3.23 30.20
CA ALA A 158 2.85 -2.71 30.42
C ALA A 158 3.05 -2.43 31.92
#